data_f8b6a7ba9fa17eb28a5aeae8ba18de72
#
_entry.id   f8b6a7ba9fa17eb28a5aeae8ba18de72
#
_cell.length_a   1.000
_cell.length_b   1.000
_cell.length_c   1.000
_cell.angle_alpha   90.00
_cell.angle_beta   90.00
_cell.angle_gamma   90.00
#
_symmetry.space_group_name_H-M   'P 1'
#
loop_
_entity.id
_entity.type
_entity.pdbx_description
1 polymer ?
#
loop_
_entity_poly.entity_id
_entity_poly.type
_entity_poly.pdbx_seq_one_letter_code
_entity_poly.pdbx_strand_id
1 'polypeptide(L)'
;MAKNDQKIGWIGMGRMGTPMAERLLKAGYDVSIWNRTRSKAEPLAAKGGKVVDKLADLAGVDVLFSIVSTGKDLKEVYFGKHGVVTGRNGGLPKVFVDCSTIAVEDSADIRTRLKELGVDFVAAPVSGNAKVIKAGRLSAVLSG
;
A
#
# COMPACT_ATOMS: atom_id res chain seq x y z
N MET A 1 -20.17 -1.35 15.55
CA MET A 1 -20.19 -2.30 14.46
C MET A 1 -18.83 -2.45 13.81
N ALA A 2 -18.39 -3.64 13.66
CA ALA A 2 -17.05 -3.92 13.16
C ALA A 2 -17.03 -4.15 11.64
N LYS A 3 -17.68 -3.27 10.89
CA LYS A 3 -17.75 -3.40 9.43
C LYS A 3 -16.38 -3.36 8.75
N ASN A 4 -15.38 -2.83 9.45
CA ASN A 4 -14.03 -2.65 8.91
C ASN A 4 -13.02 -3.46 9.72
N ASP A 5 -13.26 -4.77 9.82
CA ASP A 5 -12.38 -5.69 10.52
C ASP A 5 -11.07 -5.93 9.80
N GLN A 6 -11.01 -5.63 8.50
CA GLN A 6 -9.79 -5.84 7.73
C GLN A 6 -8.70 -4.88 8.17
N LYS A 7 -7.52 -5.44 8.33
CA LYS A 7 -6.32 -4.66 8.60
C LYS A 7 -5.70 -4.29 7.28
N ILE A 8 -5.40 -3.01 7.12
CA ILE A 8 -4.85 -2.47 5.89
C ILE A 8 -3.45 -1.95 6.14
N GLY A 9 -2.54 -2.28 5.23
CA GLY A 9 -1.21 -1.70 5.19
C GLY A 9 -1.13 -0.68 4.07
N TRP A 10 -0.34 0.36 4.28
CA TRP A 10 -0.14 1.40 3.28
C TRP A 10 1.32 1.77 3.15
N ILE A 11 1.84 1.72 1.93
CA ILE A 11 3.20 2.14 1.59
C ILE A 11 3.14 3.36 0.70
N GLY A 12 3.75 4.45 1.14
CA GLY A 12 3.91 5.66 0.34
C GLY A 12 3.00 6.81 0.78
N MET A 13 3.62 7.88 1.26
CA MET A 13 2.93 9.08 1.77
C MET A 13 3.27 10.31 0.93
N GLY A 14 3.11 10.19 -0.38
CA GLY A 14 3.27 11.31 -1.28
C GLY A 14 1.97 12.08 -1.47
N ARG A 15 1.92 12.88 -2.54
CA ARG A 15 0.74 13.71 -2.87
C ARG A 15 -0.56 12.91 -2.95
N MET A 16 -0.48 11.73 -3.53
CA MET A 16 -1.66 10.87 -3.72
C MET A 16 -1.86 9.93 -2.54
N GLY A 17 -0.78 9.37 -2.02
CA GLY A 17 -0.85 8.38 -0.95
C GLY A 17 -1.45 8.92 0.33
N THR A 18 -1.04 10.12 0.73
CA THR A 18 -1.53 10.71 1.97
C THR A 18 -3.06 10.88 1.98
N PRO A 19 -3.68 11.55 0.99
CA PRO A 19 -5.13 11.70 1.00
C PRO A 19 -5.87 10.36 0.82
N MET A 20 -5.29 9.40 0.11
CA MET A 20 -5.91 8.08 -0.04
C MET A 20 -5.95 7.33 1.29
N ALA A 21 -4.82 7.33 2.02
CA ALA A 21 -4.77 6.69 3.33
C ALA A 21 -5.69 7.39 4.33
N GLU A 22 -5.79 8.72 4.28
CA GLU A 22 -6.72 9.47 5.11
C GLU A 22 -8.17 9.03 4.89
N ARG A 23 -8.55 8.79 3.65
CA ARG A 23 -9.92 8.35 3.37
C ARG A 23 -10.21 6.99 3.98
N LEU A 24 -9.25 6.09 3.98
CA LEU A 24 -9.41 4.79 4.63
C LEU A 24 -9.58 4.95 6.14
N LEU A 25 -8.78 5.84 6.74
CA LEU A 25 -8.90 6.12 8.18
C LEU A 25 -10.26 6.72 8.52
N LYS A 26 -10.75 7.66 7.72
CA LYS A 26 -12.07 8.25 7.91
C LYS A 26 -13.20 7.24 7.79
N ALA A 27 -13.01 6.21 6.96
CA ALA A 27 -13.97 5.13 6.79
C ALA A 27 -13.94 4.12 7.94
N GLY A 28 -13.03 4.28 8.90
CA GLY A 28 -12.96 3.42 10.09
C GLY A 28 -12.07 2.20 9.95
N TYR A 29 -11.24 2.12 8.90
CA TYR A 29 -10.30 1.01 8.75
C TYR A 29 -9.10 1.13 9.68
N ASP A 30 -8.57 -0.01 10.08
CA ASP A 30 -7.31 -0.12 10.82
C ASP A 30 -6.18 -0.07 9.78
N VAL A 31 -5.47 1.06 9.72
CA VAL A 31 -4.43 1.29 8.71
C VAL A 31 -3.07 1.44 9.36
N SER A 32 -2.13 0.57 8.98
CA SER A 32 -0.72 0.66 9.35
C SER A 32 0.03 1.25 8.17
N ILE A 33 0.89 2.23 8.43
CA ILE A 33 1.48 3.08 7.40
C ILE A 33 3.00 3.05 7.48
N TRP A 34 3.63 2.84 6.33
CA TRP A 34 5.07 2.98 6.21
C TRP A 34 5.40 3.95 5.08
N ASN A 35 6.35 4.82 5.32
CA ASN A 35 6.92 5.69 4.29
C ASN A 35 8.43 5.74 4.47
N ARG A 36 9.17 5.83 3.39
CA ARG A 36 10.63 5.92 3.43
C ARG A 36 11.07 7.05 4.37
N THR A 37 10.40 8.20 4.30
CA THR A 37 10.60 9.30 5.22
C THR A 37 9.47 9.26 6.24
N ARG A 38 9.75 8.74 7.43
CA ARG A 38 8.74 8.53 8.47
C ARG A 38 7.97 9.82 8.82
N SER A 39 8.65 10.96 8.83
CA SER A 39 8.01 12.23 9.18
C SER A 39 6.83 12.59 8.28
N LYS A 40 6.81 12.09 7.04
CA LYS A 40 5.68 12.30 6.12
C LYS A 40 4.45 11.50 6.50
N ALA A 41 4.61 10.41 7.21
CA ALA A 41 3.50 9.57 7.66
C ALA A 41 2.96 10.00 9.03
N GLU A 42 3.77 10.64 9.84
CA GLU A 42 3.42 10.98 11.21
C GLU A 42 2.14 11.82 11.36
N PRO A 43 1.82 12.76 10.46
CA PRO A 43 0.55 13.48 10.58
C PRO A 43 -0.68 12.58 10.60
N LEU A 44 -0.60 11.41 9.98
CA LEU A 44 -1.71 10.46 9.99
C LEU A 44 -1.87 9.71 11.31
N ALA A 45 -0.85 9.72 12.16
CA ALA A 45 -0.97 9.15 13.51
C ALA A 45 -2.03 9.90 14.31
N ALA A 46 -2.10 11.21 14.14
CA ALA A 46 -3.12 12.03 14.79
C ALA A 46 -4.53 11.72 14.28
N LYS A 47 -4.64 11.05 13.15
CA LYS A 47 -5.92 10.67 12.53
C LYS A 47 -6.25 9.19 12.73
N GLY A 48 -5.51 8.52 13.61
CA GLY A 48 -5.74 7.12 13.94
C GLY A 48 -4.87 6.13 13.20
N GLY A 49 -3.96 6.58 12.35
CA GLY A 49 -3.04 5.70 11.62
C GLY A 49 -1.96 5.14 12.53
N LYS A 50 -1.52 3.93 12.25
CA LYS A 50 -0.40 3.30 12.95
C LYS A 50 0.84 3.42 12.09
N VAL A 51 1.75 4.32 12.44
CA VAL A 51 2.99 4.51 11.67
C VAL A 51 4.02 3.49 12.14
N VAL A 52 4.50 2.67 11.22
CA VAL A 52 5.47 1.61 11.52
C VAL A 52 6.84 1.95 10.97
N ASP A 53 7.88 1.43 11.60
CA ASP A 53 9.27 1.70 11.22
C ASP A 53 9.81 0.71 10.19
N LYS A 54 9.27 -0.49 10.17
CA LYS A 54 9.76 -1.56 9.31
C LYS A 54 8.69 -2.00 8.33
N LEU A 55 9.07 -2.18 7.06
CA LEU A 55 8.19 -2.75 6.06
C LEU A 55 7.65 -4.12 6.49
N ALA A 56 8.47 -4.91 7.16
CA ALA A 56 8.07 -6.23 7.65
C ALA A 56 6.87 -6.17 8.60
N ASP A 57 6.66 -5.04 9.27
CA ASP A 57 5.52 -4.86 10.16
C ASP A 57 4.19 -4.81 9.40
N LEU A 58 4.24 -4.66 8.09
CA LEU A 58 3.04 -4.67 7.24
C LEU A 58 2.66 -6.08 6.77
N ALA A 59 3.48 -7.08 7.04
CA ALA A 59 3.21 -8.44 6.57
C ALA A 59 1.98 -9.07 7.23
N GLY A 60 1.59 -8.61 8.40
CA GLY A 60 0.45 -9.15 9.14
C GLY A 60 -0.90 -8.55 8.78
N VAL A 61 -0.96 -7.61 7.84
CA VAL A 61 -2.23 -7.01 7.44
C VAL A 61 -2.94 -7.91 6.41
N ASP A 62 -4.21 -7.64 6.17
CA ASP A 62 -5.01 -8.43 5.21
C ASP A 62 -4.81 -7.97 3.78
N VAL A 63 -4.76 -6.67 3.56
CA VAL A 63 -4.59 -6.06 2.24
C VAL A 63 -3.51 -4.99 2.35
N LEU A 64 -2.55 -5.05 1.44
CA LEU A 64 -1.46 -4.09 1.40
C LEU A 64 -1.57 -3.22 0.16
N PHE A 65 -1.73 -1.93 0.38
CA PHE A 65 -1.74 -0.93 -0.68
C PHE A 65 -0.36 -0.29 -0.80
N SER A 66 -0.01 0.11 -2.00
CA SER A 66 1.23 0.84 -2.23
C SER A 66 1.04 1.89 -3.32
N ILE A 67 1.77 2.98 -3.19
CA ILE A 67 1.90 3.97 -4.25
C ILE A 67 3.30 4.58 -4.15
N VAL A 68 4.13 4.28 -5.13
CA VAL A 68 5.54 4.69 -5.17
C VAL A 68 5.86 5.25 -6.54
N SER A 69 7.07 5.75 -6.72
CA SER A 69 7.44 6.48 -7.94
C SER A 69 7.75 5.58 -9.13
N THR A 70 8.38 4.42 -8.90
CA THR A 70 8.84 3.55 -10.00
C THR A 70 8.64 2.08 -9.67
N GLY A 71 8.68 1.23 -10.71
CA GLY A 71 8.66 -0.21 -10.52
C GLY A 71 9.85 -0.72 -9.74
N LYS A 72 11.01 -0.07 -9.88
CA LYS A 72 12.20 -0.39 -9.10
C LYS A 72 11.95 -0.16 -7.61
N ASP A 73 11.36 0.98 -7.27
CA ASP A 73 11.02 1.30 -5.88
C ASP A 73 10.01 0.30 -5.33
N LEU A 74 9.04 -0.11 -6.15
CA LEU A 74 8.04 -1.08 -5.74
C LEU A 74 8.66 -2.44 -5.44
N LYS A 75 9.54 -2.91 -6.31
CA LYS A 75 10.25 -4.17 -6.09
C LYS A 75 11.09 -4.11 -4.82
N GLU A 76 11.71 -2.97 -4.55
CA GLU A 76 12.53 -2.78 -3.36
C GLU A 76 11.69 -2.88 -2.09
N VAL A 77 10.54 -2.20 -2.03
CA VAL A 77 9.70 -2.24 -0.82
C VAL A 77 9.03 -3.60 -0.62
N TYR A 78 8.78 -4.35 -1.68
CA TYR A 78 8.21 -5.69 -1.55
C TYR A 78 9.29 -6.76 -1.29
N PHE A 79 10.32 -6.80 -2.11
CA PHE A 79 11.28 -7.89 -2.18
C PHE A 79 12.72 -7.54 -1.82
N GLY A 80 13.00 -6.28 -1.56
CA GLY A 80 14.34 -5.85 -1.17
C GLY A 80 14.77 -6.47 0.16
N LYS A 81 16.01 -6.26 0.56
CA LYS A 81 16.58 -6.82 1.78
C LYS A 81 15.69 -6.60 3.01
N HIS A 82 15.09 -5.43 3.10
CA HIS A 82 14.21 -5.05 4.22
C HIS A 82 12.74 -4.94 3.79
N GLY A 83 12.40 -5.53 2.65
CA GLY A 83 11.03 -5.46 2.12
C GLY A 83 10.02 -6.28 2.90
N VAL A 84 8.75 -6.06 2.60
CA VAL A 84 7.64 -6.74 3.27
C VAL A 84 7.77 -8.27 3.18
N VAL A 85 8.05 -8.79 1.99
CA VAL A 85 8.15 -10.24 1.77
C VAL A 85 9.39 -10.81 2.43
N THR A 86 10.53 -10.18 2.19
CA THR A 86 11.83 -10.68 2.65
C THR A 86 11.96 -10.63 4.16
N GLY A 87 11.50 -9.56 4.76
CA GLY A 87 11.63 -9.34 6.21
C GLY A 87 10.51 -9.93 7.05
N ARG A 88 9.52 -10.58 6.42
CA ARG A 88 8.36 -11.07 7.15
C ARG A 88 8.73 -12.12 8.19
N ASN A 89 7.93 -12.13 9.25
CA ASN A 89 8.08 -13.10 10.32
C ASN A 89 6.75 -13.83 10.51
N GLY A 90 6.31 -14.53 9.46
CA GLY A 90 5.02 -15.21 9.44
C GLY A 90 4.38 -15.13 8.06
N GLY A 91 3.06 -14.99 8.01
CA GLY A 91 2.31 -14.94 6.77
C GLY A 91 2.44 -13.63 6.02
N LEU A 92 1.74 -13.53 4.91
CA LEU A 92 1.69 -12.34 4.07
C LEU A 92 0.25 -11.87 3.91
N PRO A 93 0.03 -10.58 3.55
CA PRO A 93 -1.29 -10.14 3.13
C PRO A 93 -1.80 -11.01 1.98
N LYS A 94 -3.10 -11.21 1.93
CA LYS A 94 -3.70 -12.02 0.86
C LYS A 94 -3.63 -11.34 -0.49
N VAL A 95 -3.69 -10.01 -0.47
CA VAL A 95 -3.72 -9.19 -1.68
C VAL A 95 -2.79 -8.00 -1.51
N PHE A 96 -1.99 -7.75 -2.53
CA PHE A 96 -1.22 -6.52 -2.66
C PHE A 96 -1.88 -5.71 -3.76
N VAL A 97 -2.25 -4.47 -3.46
CA VAL A 97 -2.88 -3.55 -4.41
C VAL A 97 -1.91 -2.40 -4.66
N ASP A 98 -1.40 -2.31 -5.87
CA ASP A 98 -0.47 -1.23 -6.20
C ASP A 98 -1.17 -0.16 -7.03
N CYS A 99 -1.13 1.06 -6.52
CA CYS A 99 -1.74 2.23 -7.14
C CYS A 99 -0.73 3.08 -7.92
N SER A 100 0.49 2.61 -8.03
CA SER A 100 1.56 3.30 -8.76
C SER A 100 1.35 3.20 -10.26
N THR A 101 1.96 4.13 -11.00
CA THR A 101 2.06 4.02 -12.45
C THR A 101 3.44 3.45 -12.77
N ILE A 102 3.49 2.16 -13.12
CA ILE A 102 4.75 1.47 -13.39
C ILE A 102 4.68 0.76 -14.75
N ALA A 103 5.84 0.37 -15.26
CA ALA A 103 5.92 -0.34 -16.54
C ALA A 103 5.19 -1.70 -16.46
N VAL A 104 4.61 -2.11 -17.57
CA VAL A 104 3.88 -3.39 -17.67
C VAL A 104 4.78 -4.56 -17.30
N GLU A 105 6.05 -4.53 -17.69
CA GLU A 105 7.02 -5.57 -17.41
C GLU A 105 7.26 -5.71 -15.90
N ASP A 106 7.31 -4.59 -15.20
CA ASP A 106 7.50 -4.59 -13.75
C ASP A 106 6.28 -5.17 -13.03
N SER A 107 5.08 -4.78 -13.47
CA SER A 107 3.84 -5.34 -12.95
C SER A 107 3.77 -6.85 -13.15
N ALA A 108 4.13 -7.31 -14.34
CA ALA A 108 4.10 -8.75 -14.68
C ALA A 108 5.08 -9.54 -13.81
N ASP A 109 6.29 -9.02 -13.61
CA ASP A 109 7.31 -9.67 -12.78
C ASP A 109 6.85 -9.76 -11.32
N ILE A 110 6.32 -8.66 -10.79
CA ILE A 110 5.82 -8.63 -9.42
C ILE A 110 4.67 -9.61 -9.23
N ARG A 111 3.73 -9.63 -10.18
CA ARG A 111 2.59 -10.54 -10.13
C ARG A 111 3.03 -12.00 -10.08
N THR A 112 3.98 -12.35 -10.93
CA THR A 112 4.52 -13.72 -10.97
C THR A 112 5.17 -14.11 -9.65
N ARG A 113 6.00 -13.22 -9.09
CA ARG A 113 6.70 -13.48 -7.84
C ARG A 113 5.74 -13.61 -6.66
N LEU A 114 4.73 -12.76 -6.59
CA LEU A 114 3.73 -12.84 -5.51
C LEU A 114 2.84 -14.07 -5.66
N LYS A 115 2.48 -14.43 -6.88
CA LYS A 115 1.67 -15.63 -7.13
C LYS A 115 2.37 -16.90 -6.65
N GLU A 116 3.68 -16.99 -6.82
CA GLU A 116 4.46 -18.10 -6.31
C GLU A 116 4.38 -18.22 -4.79
N LEU A 117 4.06 -17.13 -4.10
CA LEU A 117 3.90 -17.08 -2.66
C LEU A 117 2.44 -17.20 -2.22
N GLY A 118 1.54 -17.43 -3.16
CA GLY A 118 0.11 -17.54 -2.86
C GLY A 118 -0.58 -16.21 -2.63
N VAL A 119 -0.01 -15.12 -3.12
CA VAL A 119 -0.51 -13.75 -2.94
C VAL A 119 -1.05 -13.21 -4.25
N ASP A 120 -2.25 -12.64 -4.21
CA ASP A 120 -2.82 -11.96 -5.38
C ASP A 120 -2.25 -10.57 -5.50
N PHE A 121 -2.03 -10.13 -6.74
CA PHE A 121 -1.56 -8.79 -7.04
C PHE A 121 -2.55 -8.08 -7.95
N VAL A 122 -3.03 -6.92 -7.51
CA VAL A 122 -3.93 -6.09 -8.30
C VAL A 122 -3.19 -4.81 -8.65
N ALA A 123 -3.02 -4.56 -9.94
CA ALA A 123 -2.52 -3.29 -10.43
C ALA A 123 -3.72 -2.34 -10.56
N ALA A 124 -3.68 -1.26 -9.81
CA ALA A 124 -4.78 -0.30 -9.74
C ALA A 124 -4.25 1.13 -9.91
N PRO A 125 -3.56 1.44 -11.03
CA PRO A 125 -3.05 2.79 -11.22
C PRO A 125 -4.20 3.79 -11.15
N VAL A 126 -3.98 4.86 -10.39
CA VAL A 126 -5.01 5.86 -10.15
C VAL A 126 -4.76 7.10 -10.98
N SER A 127 -5.84 7.77 -11.38
CA SER A 127 -5.75 9.05 -12.05
C SER A 127 -6.52 10.10 -11.25
N GLY A 128 -5.99 11.32 -11.28
CA GLY A 128 -6.53 12.42 -10.51
C GLY A 128 -5.43 13.09 -9.71
N ASN A 129 -5.83 13.84 -8.69
CA ASN A 129 -4.91 14.55 -7.82
C ASN A 129 -5.47 14.54 -6.39
N ALA A 130 -4.73 15.14 -5.46
CA ALA A 130 -5.13 15.19 -4.06
C ALA A 130 -6.53 15.78 -3.86
N LYS A 131 -6.87 16.81 -4.64
CA LYS A 131 -8.19 17.46 -4.56
C LYS A 131 -9.30 16.49 -4.98
N VAL A 132 -9.09 15.74 -6.05
CA VAL A 132 -10.05 14.74 -6.53
C VAL A 132 -10.22 13.64 -5.49
N ILE A 133 -9.15 13.19 -4.86
CA ILE A 133 -9.20 12.17 -3.82
C ILE A 133 -10.01 12.66 -2.61
N LYS A 134 -9.75 13.88 -2.16
CA LYS A 134 -10.47 14.46 -1.04
C LYS A 134 -11.95 14.61 -1.32
N ALA A 135 -12.31 14.83 -2.59
CA ALA A 135 -13.69 14.91 -3.03
C ALA A 135 -14.34 13.53 -3.25
N GLY A 136 -13.58 12.45 -3.10
CA GLY A 136 -14.09 11.10 -3.30
C GLY A 136 -14.28 10.71 -4.76
N ARG A 137 -13.58 11.35 -5.69
CA ARG A 137 -13.75 11.17 -7.13
C ARG A 137 -12.56 10.52 -7.84
N LEU A 138 -11.75 9.80 -7.09
CA LEU A 138 -10.59 9.11 -7.65
C LEU A 138 -11.01 8.01 -8.62
N SER A 139 -10.31 7.92 -9.74
CA SER A 139 -10.50 6.84 -10.71
C SER A 139 -9.30 5.90 -10.71
N ALA A 140 -9.59 4.62 -10.93
CA ALA A 140 -8.55 3.61 -11.02
C ALA A 140 -8.90 2.62 -12.14
N VAL A 141 -7.86 2.10 -12.81
CA VAL A 141 -8.01 1.04 -13.80
C VAL A 141 -7.41 -0.24 -13.21
N LEU A 142 -8.23 -1.24 -12.98
CA LEU A 142 -7.81 -2.46 -12.29
C LEU A 142 -7.40 -3.56 -13.26
N SER A 143 -6.32 -4.25 -12.92
CA SER A 143 -5.94 -5.49 -13.58
C SER A 143 -5.31 -6.43 -12.56
N GLY A 144 -5.70 -7.69 -12.63
CA GLY A 144 -5.25 -8.69 -11.67
C GLY A 144 -4.65 -9.92 -12.30
#